data_b0f18a59a3324534abc77f9e5d455c50
#
_entry.id   b0f18a59a3324534abc77f9e5d455c50
#
_cell.length_a   1.000
_cell.length_b   1.000
_cell.length_c   1.000
_cell.angle_alpha   90.00
_cell.angle_beta   90.00
_cell.angle_gamma   90.00
#
_symmetry.space_group_name_H-M   'P 1'
#
loop_
_entity.id
_entity.type
_entity.pdbx_description
1 polymer ?
#
loop_
_entity_poly.entity_id
_entity_poly.type
_entity_poly.pdbx_seq_one_letter_code
_entity_poly.pdbx_strand_id
1 'polypeptide(L)'
;LCELNYTPEKKGRIDVSKAMNINEKFQLSRQFWSYQVENGVLTDPRAFINPVPHVSFAQGEDQINYLRKRYDKLAANHMFPNMQFAEDRETFAEKLPLMSQGRDFDAEPVAISWTNAGTDINYGSLTGQFLDAAKRNGTEIRYGREVTNIKREGNFWKVTVKNVHTGDKQVVRARFVFVGAGGYALDLLRKAGVPEVHGYAGFPISGMWLKTDNQELVQQHKAKVYGKAKVGAPPMSVPHLDLRVVDGKESLLFGPYGGWSPKFLKEGSYLDLFKSIRLDNIPSYLGVGATNLALVKYLVQEVFRDFDGKVDMLHEYYPAADGKDWEVVVAGQRVQVIKPAAFPRFGTLEFGTALVNDQNGTIAGVLGASPGASITPAAMIELLERCFGEHMIDWGDKLHEMFPTYGKSLKRDEAAYDEQWAWTQKTLGLDTDENTL
;
A
#
# COMPACT_ATOMS: atom_id res chain seq x y z
N LEU A 1 -5.45 -4.79 -6.41
CA LEU A 1 -4.09 -4.18 -6.45
C LEU A 1 -3.04 -5.07 -7.10
N CYS A 2 -3.16 -6.40 -7.03
CA CYS A 2 -2.10 -7.32 -7.48
C CYS A 2 -2.01 -7.43 -9.02
N GLU A 3 -3.10 -7.38 -9.76
CA GLU A 3 -3.05 -7.37 -11.22
C GLU A 3 -2.46 -6.05 -11.76
N LEU A 4 -2.43 -4.99 -10.96
CA LEU A 4 -1.89 -3.69 -11.32
C LEU A 4 -0.37 -3.57 -11.10
N ASN A 5 0.28 -4.64 -10.62
CA ASN A 5 1.72 -4.65 -10.39
C ASN A 5 2.47 -4.91 -11.70
N TYR A 6 2.62 -3.87 -12.48
CA TYR A 6 3.27 -3.96 -13.78
C TYR A 6 4.77 -4.24 -13.67
N THR A 7 5.25 -5.20 -14.47
CA THR A 7 6.67 -5.43 -14.72
C THR A 7 6.99 -5.12 -16.18
N PRO A 8 8.14 -4.52 -16.48
CA PRO A 8 8.54 -4.30 -17.86
C PRO A 8 8.61 -5.61 -18.66
N GLU A 9 8.15 -5.57 -19.91
CA GLU A 9 8.31 -6.69 -20.82
C GLU A 9 9.80 -6.94 -21.07
N LYS A 10 10.24 -8.19 -20.95
CA LYS A 10 11.62 -8.62 -21.23
C LYS A 10 11.60 -9.71 -22.30
N LYS A 11 12.21 -9.44 -23.46
CA LYS A 11 12.29 -10.39 -24.58
C LYS A 11 10.93 -10.99 -24.96
N GLY A 12 9.90 -10.15 -25.08
CA GLY A 12 8.54 -10.57 -25.42
C GLY A 12 7.78 -11.30 -24.31
N ARG A 13 8.31 -11.34 -23.08
CA ARG A 13 7.68 -12.03 -21.94
C ARG A 13 7.33 -11.04 -20.82
N ILE A 14 6.12 -11.20 -20.31
CA ILE A 14 5.63 -10.49 -19.12
C ILE A 14 5.73 -11.43 -17.92
N ASP A 15 6.34 -10.95 -16.84
CA ASP A 15 6.40 -11.64 -15.55
C ASP A 15 5.27 -11.17 -14.64
N VAL A 16 4.40 -12.06 -14.22
CA VAL A 16 3.28 -11.81 -13.29
C VAL A 16 3.52 -12.37 -11.89
N SER A 17 4.70 -12.90 -11.62
CA SER A 17 5.04 -13.53 -10.33
C SER A 17 4.86 -12.58 -9.13
N LYS A 18 5.20 -11.31 -9.31
CA LYS A 18 5.01 -10.28 -8.27
C LYS A 18 3.52 -10.04 -7.96
N ALA A 19 2.67 -10.00 -9.00
CA ALA A 19 1.22 -9.86 -8.84
C ALA A 19 0.65 -11.06 -8.06
N MET A 20 1.04 -12.28 -8.44
CA MET A 20 0.64 -13.52 -7.76
C MET A 20 1.10 -13.55 -6.30
N ASN A 21 2.33 -13.16 -6.01
CA ASN A 21 2.85 -13.10 -4.63
C ASN A 21 2.09 -12.10 -3.75
N ILE A 22 1.73 -10.94 -4.31
CA ILE A 22 0.95 -9.94 -3.58
C ILE A 22 -0.48 -10.44 -3.34
N ASN A 23 -1.09 -11.09 -4.34
CA ASN A 23 -2.41 -11.68 -4.19
C ASN A 23 -2.40 -12.75 -3.07
N GLU A 24 -1.49 -13.72 -3.12
CA GLU A 24 -1.35 -14.74 -2.09
C GLU A 24 -1.24 -14.15 -0.67
N LYS A 25 -0.42 -13.12 -0.48
CA LYS A 25 -0.31 -12.40 0.80
C LYS A 25 -1.60 -11.67 1.19
N PHE A 26 -2.32 -11.14 0.22
CA PHE A 26 -3.60 -10.48 0.48
C PHE A 26 -4.70 -11.48 0.87
N GLN A 27 -4.67 -12.71 0.33
CA GLN A 27 -5.58 -13.77 0.77
C GLN A 27 -5.37 -14.12 2.26
N LEU A 28 -4.14 -14.11 2.78
CA LEU A 28 -3.89 -14.25 4.21
C LEU A 28 -4.54 -13.11 5.02
N SER A 29 -4.55 -11.89 4.49
CA SER A 29 -5.22 -10.76 5.14
C SER A 29 -6.73 -10.98 5.21
N ARG A 30 -7.35 -11.46 4.11
CA ARG A 30 -8.77 -11.79 4.07
C ARG A 30 -9.13 -12.89 5.06
N GLN A 31 -8.33 -13.96 5.13
CA GLN A 31 -8.52 -15.04 6.10
C GLN A 31 -8.48 -14.52 7.53
N PHE A 32 -7.46 -13.72 7.86
CA PHE A 32 -7.33 -13.14 9.19
C PHE A 32 -8.54 -12.26 9.56
N TRP A 33 -8.96 -11.38 8.66
CA TRP A 33 -10.12 -10.51 8.92
C TRP A 33 -11.40 -11.30 9.03
N SER A 34 -11.61 -12.33 8.21
CA SER A 34 -12.77 -13.23 8.28
C SER A 34 -12.82 -13.95 9.61
N TYR A 35 -11.72 -14.54 10.05
CA TYR A 35 -11.62 -15.16 11.37
C TYR A 35 -11.98 -14.18 12.50
N GLN A 36 -11.47 -12.93 12.42
CA GLN A 36 -11.75 -11.92 13.43
C GLN A 36 -13.23 -11.46 13.41
N VAL A 37 -13.86 -11.44 12.25
CA VAL A 37 -15.31 -11.15 12.12
C VAL A 37 -16.13 -12.27 12.78
N GLU A 38 -15.87 -13.53 12.46
CA GLU A 38 -16.60 -14.69 13.03
C GLU A 38 -16.43 -14.80 14.54
N ASN A 39 -15.29 -14.36 15.08
CA ASN A 39 -15.03 -14.35 16.51
C ASN A 39 -15.43 -13.05 17.22
N GLY A 40 -16.14 -12.14 16.55
CA GLY A 40 -16.67 -10.89 17.14
C GLY A 40 -15.60 -9.87 17.53
N VAL A 41 -14.38 -10.02 17.04
CA VAL A 41 -13.28 -9.06 17.24
C VAL A 41 -13.47 -7.85 16.35
N LEU A 42 -13.74 -8.10 15.06
CA LEU A 42 -14.19 -7.11 14.10
C LEU A 42 -15.71 -7.22 13.96
N THR A 43 -16.44 -6.19 14.30
CA THR A 43 -17.90 -6.25 14.43
C THR A 43 -18.65 -5.70 13.22
N ASP A 44 -17.97 -4.93 12.38
CA ASP A 44 -18.56 -4.30 11.19
C ASP A 44 -17.58 -4.39 10.00
N PRO A 45 -17.67 -5.46 9.19
CA PRO A 45 -16.79 -5.59 8.03
C PRO A 45 -17.04 -4.50 6.98
N ARG A 46 -18.29 -4.06 6.77
CA ARG A 46 -18.62 -3.03 5.77
C ARG A 46 -18.05 -1.65 6.12
N ALA A 47 -17.76 -1.39 7.39
CA ALA A 47 -17.08 -0.17 7.79
C ALA A 47 -15.62 -0.11 7.31
N PHE A 48 -14.98 -1.25 7.02
CA PHE A 48 -13.57 -1.27 6.62
C PHE A 48 -13.28 -1.89 5.25
N ILE A 49 -14.11 -2.80 4.74
CA ILE A 49 -13.90 -3.44 3.43
C ILE A 49 -15.18 -3.42 2.60
N ASN A 50 -15.08 -2.92 1.37
CA ASN A 50 -16.20 -2.78 0.46
C ASN A 50 -15.84 -3.36 -0.91
N PRO A 51 -16.78 -4.04 -1.63
CA PRO A 51 -16.55 -4.49 -2.99
C PRO A 51 -16.45 -3.27 -3.90
N VAL A 52 -15.35 -3.17 -4.62
CA VAL A 52 -15.12 -2.14 -5.66
C VAL A 52 -14.31 -2.79 -6.77
N PRO A 53 -14.83 -2.87 -8.00
CA PRO A 53 -14.13 -3.45 -9.13
C PRO A 53 -12.77 -2.80 -9.36
N HIS A 54 -11.80 -3.62 -9.77
CA HIS A 54 -10.48 -3.14 -10.18
C HIS A 54 -10.34 -3.22 -11.70
N VAL A 55 -9.89 -2.14 -12.30
CA VAL A 55 -9.69 -2.00 -13.73
C VAL A 55 -8.25 -1.60 -14.02
N SER A 56 -7.64 -2.27 -14.98
CA SER A 56 -6.41 -1.81 -15.62
C SER A 56 -6.79 -1.13 -16.93
N PHE A 57 -6.29 0.09 -17.13
CA PHE A 57 -6.59 0.96 -18.25
C PHE A 57 -5.34 1.19 -19.10
N ALA A 58 -5.47 1.05 -20.40
CA ALA A 58 -4.42 1.25 -21.39
C ALA A 58 -4.86 2.21 -22.48
N GLN A 59 -3.95 3.08 -22.92
CA GLN A 59 -4.13 4.04 -24.00
C GLN A 59 -3.01 3.87 -25.04
N GLY A 60 -3.38 3.82 -26.30
CA GLY A 60 -2.46 3.62 -27.43
C GLY A 60 -2.00 2.17 -27.59
N GLU A 61 -1.61 1.82 -28.81
CA GLU A 61 -1.31 0.47 -29.25
C GLU A 61 -0.29 -0.28 -28.38
N ASP A 62 0.81 0.38 -27.98
CA ASP A 62 1.87 -0.26 -27.18
C ASP A 62 1.36 -0.69 -25.79
N GLN A 63 0.55 0.17 -25.17
CA GLN A 63 -0.01 -0.15 -23.83
C GLN A 63 -1.10 -1.21 -23.92
N ILE A 64 -1.93 -1.18 -24.96
CA ILE A 64 -2.98 -2.17 -25.23
C ILE A 64 -2.34 -3.54 -25.46
N ASN A 65 -1.33 -3.63 -26.30
CA ASN A 65 -0.60 -4.88 -26.56
C ASN A 65 0.04 -5.45 -25.29
N TYR A 66 0.58 -4.59 -24.43
CA TYR A 66 1.09 -5.00 -23.13
C TYR A 66 -0.03 -5.51 -22.22
N LEU A 67 -1.15 -4.79 -22.12
CA LEU A 67 -2.27 -5.14 -21.25
C LEU A 67 -2.89 -6.49 -21.67
N ARG A 68 -3.09 -6.71 -22.97
CA ARG A 68 -3.60 -7.98 -23.52
C ARG A 68 -2.71 -9.16 -23.13
N LYS A 69 -1.40 -9.07 -23.36
CA LYS A 69 -0.44 -10.11 -22.97
C LYS A 69 -0.42 -10.38 -21.47
N ARG A 70 -0.61 -9.34 -20.67
CA ARG A 70 -0.70 -9.45 -19.22
C ARG A 70 -2.00 -10.13 -18.78
N TYR A 71 -3.12 -9.71 -19.36
CA TYR A 71 -4.43 -10.30 -19.13
C TYR A 71 -4.40 -11.82 -19.43
N ASP A 72 -3.90 -12.23 -20.60
CA ASP A 72 -3.82 -13.64 -20.98
C ASP A 72 -3.10 -14.49 -19.93
N LYS A 73 -2.05 -13.94 -19.31
CA LYS A 73 -1.30 -14.65 -18.27
C LYS A 73 -1.98 -14.70 -16.92
N LEU A 74 -2.67 -13.63 -16.52
CA LEU A 74 -3.36 -13.57 -15.24
C LEU A 74 -4.66 -14.38 -15.30
N ALA A 75 -5.47 -14.20 -16.35
CA ALA A 75 -6.74 -14.90 -16.53
C ALA A 75 -6.59 -16.43 -16.65
N ALA A 76 -5.43 -16.90 -17.08
CA ALA A 76 -5.11 -18.32 -17.11
C ALA A 76 -4.78 -18.91 -15.72
N ASN A 77 -4.75 -18.11 -14.66
CA ASN A 77 -4.42 -18.56 -13.31
C ASN A 77 -5.65 -18.47 -12.38
N HIS A 78 -5.93 -19.54 -11.66
CA HIS A 78 -7.08 -19.64 -10.74
C HIS A 78 -7.14 -18.53 -9.67
N MET A 79 -6.01 -17.91 -9.33
CA MET A 79 -5.99 -16.79 -8.38
C MET A 79 -6.56 -15.47 -8.95
N PHE A 80 -6.91 -15.42 -10.22
CA PHE A 80 -7.52 -14.27 -10.88
C PHE A 80 -8.80 -14.67 -11.62
N PRO A 81 -9.78 -15.26 -10.90
CA PRO A 81 -11.00 -15.76 -11.52
C PRO A 81 -11.80 -14.61 -12.12
N ASN A 82 -12.50 -14.90 -13.20
CA ASN A 82 -13.45 -13.99 -13.82
C ASN A 82 -12.86 -12.64 -14.28
N MET A 83 -11.55 -12.58 -14.55
CA MET A 83 -10.97 -11.43 -15.23
C MET A 83 -11.56 -11.31 -16.65
N GLN A 84 -11.82 -10.10 -17.07
CA GLN A 84 -12.33 -9.76 -18.38
C GLN A 84 -11.43 -8.75 -19.09
N PHE A 85 -11.55 -8.65 -20.41
CA PHE A 85 -10.78 -7.76 -21.25
C PHE A 85 -11.62 -7.23 -22.41
N ALA A 86 -11.51 -5.94 -22.72
CA ALA A 86 -12.19 -5.32 -23.85
C ALA A 86 -11.34 -4.20 -24.47
N GLU A 87 -11.49 -4.03 -25.79
CA GLU A 87 -10.84 -2.98 -26.59
C GLU A 87 -11.87 -2.17 -27.39
N ASP A 88 -13.14 -2.54 -27.29
CA ASP A 88 -14.21 -1.87 -28.01
C ASP A 88 -14.79 -0.70 -27.21
N ARG A 89 -15.25 0.31 -27.94
CA ARG A 89 -15.82 1.54 -27.40
C ARG A 89 -17.08 1.31 -26.58
N GLU A 90 -17.92 0.36 -27.01
CA GLU A 90 -19.24 0.12 -26.42
C GLU A 90 -19.05 -0.45 -25.00
N THR A 91 -18.25 -1.49 -24.87
CA THR A 91 -17.91 -2.09 -23.57
C THR A 91 -17.19 -1.07 -22.66
N PHE A 92 -16.27 -0.29 -23.21
CA PHE A 92 -15.60 0.76 -22.42
C PHE A 92 -16.59 1.77 -21.85
N ALA A 93 -17.52 2.28 -22.69
CA ALA A 93 -18.50 3.28 -22.28
C ALA A 93 -19.54 2.70 -21.29
N GLU A 94 -19.91 1.43 -21.44
CA GLU A 94 -20.77 0.73 -20.50
C GLU A 94 -20.11 0.59 -19.11
N LYS A 95 -18.86 0.12 -19.08
CA LYS A 95 -18.15 -0.18 -17.82
C LYS A 95 -17.61 1.08 -17.13
N LEU A 96 -17.23 2.09 -17.88
CA LEU A 96 -16.61 3.32 -17.39
C LEU A 96 -17.29 4.57 -17.98
N PRO A 97 -18.58 4.79 -17.71
CA PRO A 97 -19.35 5.87 -18.35
C PRO A 97 -18.76 7.26 -18.10
N LEU A 98 -18.23 7.54 -16.88
CA LEU A 98 -17.57 8.82 -16.60
C LEU A 98 -16.35 9.03 -17.50
N MET A 99 -15.51 8.02 -17.65
CA MET A 99 -14.25 8.10 -18.41
C MET A 99 -14.48 8.12 -19.92
N SER A 100 -15.66 7.77 -20.40
CA SER A 100 -16.04 7.82 -21.82
C SER A 100 -16.46 9.22 -22.28
N GLN A 101 -16.88 10.09 -21.35
CA GLN A 101 -17.36 11.43 -21.67
C GLN A 101 -16.26 12.31 -22.26
N GLY A 102 -16.51 12.84 -23.44
CA GLY A 102 -15.55 13.68 -24.16
C GLY A 102 -14.36 12.95 -24.77
N ARG A 103 -14.32 11.59 -24.67
CA ARG A 103 -13.21 10.81 -25.22
C ARG A 103 -13.33 10.63 -26.74
N ASP A 104 -12.23 10.94 -27.42
CA ASP A 104 -12.05 10.65 -28.84
C ASP A 104 -11.41 9.27 -29.03
N PHE A 105 -12.24 8.26 -29.21
CA PHE A 105 -11.79 6.86 -29.39
C PHE A 105 -11.11 6.62 -30.75
N ASP A 106 -11.37 7.47 -31.74
CA ASP A 106 -10.76 7.35 -33.07
C ASP A 106 -9.35 7.93 -33.07
N ALA A 107 -9.10 8.97 -32.27
CA ALA A 107 -7.77 9.56 -32.14
C ALA A 107 -6.82 8.72 -31.27
N GLU A 108 -7.35 8.09 -30.20
CA GLU A 108 -6.55 7.29 -29.28
C GLU A 108 -7.30 6.02 -28.85
N PRO A 109 -6.88 4.86 -29.34
CA PRO A 109 -7.49 3.58 -28.94
C PRO A 109 -7.25 3.30 -27.47
N VAL A 110 -8.23 2.66 -26.83
CA VAL A 110 -8.20 2.28 -25.42
C VAL A 110 -8.52 0.80 -25.22
N ALA A 111 -8.01 0.24 -24.12
CA ALA A 111 -8.41 -1.09 -23.66
C ALA A 111 -8.52 -1.10 -22.14
N ILE A 112 -9.36 -2.01 -21.64
CA ILE A 112 -9.51 -2.29 -20.23
C ILE A 112 -9.40 -3.79 -19.95
N SER A 113 -8.81 -4.14 -18.80
CA SER A 113 -9.05 -5.45 -18.19
C SER A 113 -9.55 -5.24 -16.76
N TRP A 114 -10.54 -6.03 -16.34
CA TRP A 114 -11.16 -5.80 -15.04
C TRP A 114 -11.56 -7.09 -14.33
N THR A 115 -11.80 -6.95 -13.03
CA THR A 115 -12.41 -7.96 -12.17
C THR A 115 -13.33 -7.30 -11.17
N ASN A 116 -14.52 -7.89 -10.97
CA ASN A 116 -15.46 -7.45 -9.93
C ASN A 116 -15.05 -7.90 -8.51
N ALA A 117 -14.04 -8.75 -8.39
CA ALA A 117 -13.51 -9.25 -7.13
C ALA A 117 -12.61 -8.24 -6.38
N GLY A 118 -12.49 -7.01 -6.89
CA GLY A 118 -11.74 -5.93 -6.25
C GLY A 118 -12.38 -5.43 -4.96
N THR A 119 -11.58 -4.75 -4.13
CA THR A 119 -12.06 -4.17 -2.86
C THR A 119 -11.46 -2.80 -2.59
N ASP A 120 -12.23 -1.96 -1.90
CA ASP A 120 -11.72 -0.78 -1.23
C ASP A 120 -11.64 -1.00 0.28
N ILE A 121 -10.58 -0.52 0.93
CA ILE A 121 -10.34 -0.75 2.35
C ILE A 121 -10.16 0.60 3.07
N ASN A 122 -10.99 0.84 4.07
CA ASN A 122 -10.83 1.90 5.05
C ASN A 122 -9.93 1.40 6.20
N TYR A 123 -8.62 1.61 6.07
CA TYR A 123 -7.65 1.22 7.10
C TYR A 123 -7.82 1.99 8.40
N GLY A 124 -8.40 3.17 8.39
CA GLY A 124 -8.72 3.93 9.60
C GLY A 124 -9.73 3.17 10.46
N SER A 125 -10.86 2.77 9.87
CA SER A 125 -11.88 1.97 10.54
C SER A 125 -11.34 0.61 11.01
N LEU A 126 -10.62 -0.11 10.15
CA LEU A 126 -10.01 -1.39 10.50
C LEU A 126 -9.06 -1.27 11.71
N THR A 127 -8.22 -0.23 11.71
CA THR A 127 -7.31 0.04 12.84
C THR A 127 -8.08 0.36 14.10
N GLY A 128 -9.15 1.19 14.02
CA GLY A 128 -10.01 1.53 15.15
C GLY A 128 -10.61 0.29 15.79
N GLN A 129 -11.20 -0.61 14.99
CA GLN A 129 -11.79 -1.86 15.48
C GLN A 129 -10.74 -2.76 16.15
N PHE A 130 -9.53 -2.89 15.59
CA PHE A 130 -8.44 -3.65 16.23
C PHE A 130 -7.94 -3.00 17.53
N LEU A 131 -7.85 -1.67 17.60
CA LEU A 131 -7.46 -0.97 18.83
C LEU A 131 -8.50 -1.17 19.93
N ASP A 132 -9.78 -1.14 19.60
CA ASP A 132 -10.85 -1.40 20.56
C ASP A 132 -10.86 -2.86 21.03
N ALA A 133 -10.61 -3.80 20.14
CA ALA A 133 -10.43 -5.20 20.51
C ALA A 133 -9.22 -5.40 21.44
N ALA A 134 -8.09 -4.77 21.13
CA ALA A 134 -6.89 -4.81 21.97
C ALA A 134 -7.16 -4.27 23.37
N LYS A 135 -7.90 -3.15 23.48
CA LYS A 135 -8.32 -2.59 24.79
C LYS A 135 -9.20 -3.58 25.57
N ARG A 136 -10.19 -4.22 24.91
CA ARG A 136 -11.03 -5.24 25.56
C ARG A 136 -10.20 -6.41 26.09
N ASN A 137 -9.08 -6.71 25.46
CA ASN A 137 -8.14 -7.75 25.89
C ASN A 137 -7.04 -7.24 26.85
N GLY A 138 -7.23 -6.07 27.46
CA GLY A 138 -6.34 -5.53 28.49
C GLY A 138 -5.10 -4.80 27.98
N THR A 139 -5.00 -4.54 26.66
CA THR A 139 -3.89 -3.75 26.11
C THR A 139 -4.06 -2.28 26.48
N GLU A 140 -3.03 -1.69 27.09
CA GLU A 140 -3.01 -0.26 27.39
C GLU A 140 -2.60 0.54 26.15
N ILE A 141 -3.46 1.46 25.71
CA ILE A 141 -3.19 2.38 24.59
C ILE A 141 -3.06 3.80 25.15
N ARG A 142 -1.92 4.42 24.90
CA ARG A 142 -1.58 5.76 25.39
C ARG A 142 -1.45 6.75 24.25
N TYR A 143 -2.45 7.56 24.02
CA TYR A 143 -2.41 8.66 23.06
C TYR A 143 -1.61 9.86 23.59
N GLY A 144 -1.15 10.73 22.68
CA GLY A 144 -0.37 11.92 23.05
C GLY A 144 0.97 11.56 23.70
N ARG A 145 1.53 10.41 23.35
CA ARG A 145 2.81 9.89 23.87
C ARG A 145 3.75 9.61 22.72
N GLU A 146 4.83 10.36 22.67
CA GLU A 146 5.91 10.23 21.67
C GLU A 146 7.05 9.36 22.24
N VAL A 147 7.41 8.27 21.55
CA VAL A 147 8.63 7.53 21.86
C VAL A 147 9.83 8.31 21.33
N THR A 148 10.67 8.80 22.22
CA THR A 148 11.81 9.65 21.86
C THR A 148 13.14 8.90 21.84
N ASN A 149 13.24 7.78 22.58
CA ASN A 149 14.45 6.97 22.65
C ASN A 149 14.14 5.52 23.04
N ILE A 150 14.94 4.58 22.52
CA ILE A 150 14.91 3.16 22.85
C ILE A 150 16.35 2.73 23.10
N LYS A 151 16.63 2.11 24.24
CA LYS A 151 17.97 1.61 24.59
C LYS A 151 17.90 0.24 25.25
N ARG A 152 18.85 -0.62 24.96
CA ARG A 152 19.02 -1.90 25.64
C ARG A 152 19.48 -1.70 27.09
N GLU A 153 18.82 -2.41 28.01
CA GLU A 153 19.17 -2.43 29.45
C GLU A 153 19.06 -3.88 29.96
N GLY A 154 20.15 -4.62 29.89
CA GLY A 154 20.15 -6.06 30.19
C GLY A 154 19.21 -6.83 29.27
N ASN A 155 18.24 -7.55 29.83
CA ASN A 155 17.24 -8.33 29.10
C ASN A 155 16.00 -7.52 28.69
N PHE A 156 15.99 -6.21 28.92
CA PHE A 156 14.87 -5.33 28.63
C PHE A 156 15.25 -4.19 27.69
N TRP A 157 14.26 -3.64 27.06
CA TRP A 157 14.34 -2.37 26.34
C TRP A 157 13.80 -1.25 27.24
N LYS A 158 14.60 -0.21 27.44
CA LYS A 158 14.20 1.03 28.08
C LYS A 158 13.65 1.98 27.03
N VAL A 159 12.33 2.14 27.02
CA VAL A 159 11.62 3.01 26.08
C VAL A 159 11.31 4.33 26.77
N THR A 160 11.89 5.44 26.29
CA THR A 160 11.62 6.77 26.79
C THR A 160 10.46 7.39 26.03
N VAL A 161 9.42 7.73 26.76
CA VAL A 161 8.16 8.28 26.23
C VAL A 161 7.95 9.70 26.74
N LYS A 162 7.65 10.63 25.86
CA LYS A 162 7.37 12.04 26.16
C LYS A 162 5.87 12.31 25.98
N ASN A 163 5.26 12.95 26.95
CA ASN A 163 3.92 13.53 26.79
C ASN A 163 4.01 14.76 25.87
N VAL A 164 3.30 14.75 24.74
CA VAL A 164 3.39 15.83 23.74
C VAL A 164 2.77 17.14 24.23
N HIS A 165 1.88 17.09 25.21
CA HIS A 165 1.20 18.27 25.75
C HIS A 165 1.96 18.91 26.93
N THR A 166 2.47 18.10 27.86
CA THR A 166 3.18 18.61 29.06
C THR A 166 4.70 18.63 28.92
N GLY A 167 5.26 17.84 27.99
CA GLY A 167 6.71 17.67 27.85
C GLY A 167 7.32 16.65 28.82
N ASP A 168 6.55 16.14 29.78
CA ASP A 168 7.03 15.19 30.77
C ASP A 168 7.51 13.89 30.13
N LYS A 169 8.59 13.34 30.69
CA LYS A 169 9.17 12.08 30.22
C LYS A 169 8.92 10.95 31.20
N GLN A 170 8.56 9.81 30.65
CA GLN A 170 8.36 8.56 31.37
C GLN A 170 9.23 7.46 30.73
N VAL A 171 9.60 6.46 31.51
CA VAL A 171 10.30 5.28 31.04
C VAL A 171 9.41 4.06 31.18
N VAL A 172 9.30 3.31 30.10
CA VAL A 172 8.64 1.99 30.08
C VAL A 172 9.71 0.93 29.81
N ARG A 173 9.67 -0.19 30.52
CA ARG A 173 10.52 -1.36 30.26
C ARG A 173 9.72 -2.42 29.50
N ALA A 174 10.30 -2.95 28.43
CA ALA A 174 9.68 -3.98 27.61
C ALA A 174 10.66 -5.11 27.30
N ARG A 175 10.18 -6.35 27.22
CA ARG A 175 10.98 -7.50 26.76
C ARG A 175 11.13 -7.50 25.24
N PHE A 176 10.10 -7.11 24.55
CA PHE A 176 10.02 -6.98 23.09
C PHE A 176 9.49 -5.61 22.71
N VAL A 177 10.01 -5.04 21.64
CA VAL A 177 9.54 -3.76 21.09
C VAL A 177 9.25 -3.92 19.60
N PHE A 178 8.02 -3.63 19.20
CA PHE A 178 7.67 -3.48 17.78
C PHE A 178 7.61 -1.98 17.41
N VAL A 179 8.39 -1.59 16.42
CA VAL A 179 8.48 -0.21 15.94
C VAL A 179 7.60 -0.02 14.71
N GLY A 180 6.32 0.29 14.94
CA GLY A 180 5.33 0.60 13.90
C GLY A 180 5.19 2.10 13.62
N ALA A 181 6.28 2.88 13.69
CA ALA A 181 6.27 4.35 13.70
C ALA A 181 6.28 5.00 12.30
N GLY A 182 5.92 4.26 11.24
CA GLY A 182 5.89 4.78 9.87
C GLY A 182 7.26 5.39 9.48
N GLY A 183 7.27 6.63 9.02
CA GLY A 183 8.51 7.30 8.60
C GLY A 183 9.57 7.46 9.67
N TYR A 184 9.19 7.44 10.96
CA TYR A 184 10.14 7.51 12.07
C TYR A 184 10.68 6.15 12.52
N ALA A 185 10.22 5.04 11.95
CA ALA A 185 10.64 3.71 12.38
C ALA A 185 12.16 3.50 12.25
N LEU A 186 12.76 3.97 11.15
CA LEU A 186 14.20 3.88 10.94
C LEU A 186 15.00 4.63 12.01
N ASP A 187 14.58 5.84 12.39
CA ASP A 187 15.27 6.63 13.42
C ASP A 187 15.18 5.95 14.80
N LEU A 188 14.05 5.37 15.15
CA LEU A 188 13.88 4.64 16.41
C LEU A 188 14.73 3.35 16.47
N LEU A 189 14.78 2.57 15.38
CA LEU A 189 15.64 1.39 15.29
C LEU A 189 17.11 1.74 15.40
N ARG A 190 17.54 2.86 14.83
CA ARG A 190 18.90 3.38 14.98
C ARG A 190 19.20 3.82 16.41
N LYS A 191 18.26 4.52 17.06
CA LYS A 191 18.39 4.91 18.48
C LYS A 191 18.47 3.69 19.38
N ALA A 192 17.80 2.60 19.01
CA ALA A 192 17.91 1.31 19.69
C ALA A 192 19.25 0.60 19.47
N GLY A 193 20.06 1.05 18.50
CA GLY A 193 21.35 0.44 18.17
C GLY A 193 21.22 -0.85 17.38
N VAL A 194 20.14 -1.01 16.58
CA VAL A 194 19.93 -2.17 15.70
C VAL A 194 20.96 -2.15 14.57
N PRO A 195 21.91 -3.11 14.50
CA PRO A 195 23.00 -3.07 13.52
C PRO A 195 22.52 -3.22 12.08
N GLU A 196 21.43 -3.93 11.87
CA GLU A 196 20.84 -4.25 10.56
C GLU A 196 20.41 -3.00 9.78
N VAL A 197 20.22 -1.86 10.46
CA VAL A 197 19.89 -0.58 9.81
C VAL A 197 21.06 0.38 9.68
N HIS A 198 22.30 -0.11 9.90
CA HIS A 198 23.50 0.73 9.73
C HIS A 198 23.63 1.19 8.26
N GLY A 199 23.89 2.46 8.06
CA GLY A 199 24.00 3.07 6.73
C GLY A 199 22.67 3.24 5.98
N TYR A 200 21.53 2.80 6.52
CA TYR A 200 20.22 3.03 5.91
C TYR A 200 19.86 4.51 5.93
N ALA A 201 19.09 4.95 4.95
CA ALA A 201 18.56 6.31 4.86
C ALA A 201 17.08 6.31 4.50
N GLY A 202 16.40 7.39 4.83
CA GLY A 202 14.99 7.58 4.48
C GLY A 202 14.83 8.57 3.33
N PHE A 203 14.11 8.20 2.28
CA PHE A 203 13.77 9.07 1.16
C PHE A 203 12.28 9.43 1.25
N PRO A 204 11.93 10.63 1.74
CA PRO A 204 10.54 11.01 1.92
C PRO A 204 9.90 11.40 0.58
N ILE A 205 8.70 10.87 0.36
CA ILE A 205 7.85 11.19 -0.79
C ILE A 205 6.49 11.57 -0.25
N SER A 206 5.98 12.74 -0.66
CA SER A 206 4.61 13.17 -0.37
C SER A 206 3.66 12.70 -1.48
N GLY A 207 2.38 12.63 -1.17
CA GLY A 207 1.33 12.34 -2.12
C GLY A 207 0.17 13.32 -1.96
N MET A 208 -0.38 13.75 -3.09
CA MET A 208 -1.59 14.57 -3.16
C MET A 208 -2.57 13.90 -4.12
N TRP A 209 -3.84 14.24 -3.97
CA TRP A 209 -4.91 13.75 -4.82
C TRP A 209 -5.82 14.90 -5.22
N LEU A 210 -6.42 14.80 -6.40
CA LEU A 210 -7.68 15.47 -6.67
C LEU A 210 -8.81 14.61 -6.10
N LYS A 211 -9.73 15.21 -5.38
CA LYS A 211 -10.89 14.57 -4.78
C LYS A 211 -12.16 15.27 -5.22
N THR A 212 -13.21 14.51 -5.49
CA THR A 212 -14.57 15.05 -5.63
C THR A 212 -15.56 14.24 -4.80
N ASP A 213 -16.47 14.97 -4.15
CA ASP A 213 -17.64 14.43 -3.43
C ASP A 213 -18.93 14.69 -4.24
N ASN A 214 -18.84 15.17 -5.50
CA ASN A 214 -19.98 15.37 -6.37
C ASN A 214 -20.63 14.05 -6.73
N GLN A 215 -21.81 13.78 -6.17
CA GLN A 215 -22.50 12.49 -6.32
C GLN A 215 -22.94 12.21 -7.76
N GLU A 216 -23.15 13.22 -8.59
CA GLU A 216 -23.46 13.02 -10.01
C GLU A 216 -22.29 12.36 -10.74
N LEU A 217 -21.04 12.71 -10.38
CA LEU A 217 -19.83 12.09 -10.90
C LEU A 217 -19.56 10.72 -10.27
N VAL A 218 -19.73 10.62 -8.95
CA VAL A 218 -19.48 9.39 -8.18
C VAL A 218 -20.37 8.25 -8.67
N GLN A 219 -21.65 8.52 -9.00
CA GLN A 219 -22.58 7.50 -9.50
C GLN A 219 -22.18 6.95 -10.88
N GLN A 220 -21.41 7.70 -11.65
CA GLN A 220 -20.96 7.31 -12.98
C GLN A 220 -19.59 6.62 -12.99
N HIS A 221 -18.97 6.42 -11.81
CA HIS A 221 -17.66 5.76 -11.70
C HIS A 221 -17.58 4.85 -10.47
N LYS A 222 -17.83 3.58 -10.66
CA LYS A 222 -17.94 2.59 -9.58
C LYS A 222 -16.74 1.65 -9.47
N ALA A 223 -15.55 2.09 -9.92
CA ALA A 223 -14.36 1.26 -9.99
C ALA A 223 -13.10 1.97 -9.45
N LYS A 224 -12.05 1.18 -9.27
CA LYS A 224 -10.67 1.66 -9.16
C LYS A 224 -9.97 1.42 -10.48
N VAL A 225 -9.71 2.49 -11.22
CA VAL A 225 -9.12 2.43 -12.56
C VAL A 225 -7.67 2.89 -12.54
N TYR A 226 -6.77 1.98 -12.83
CA TYR A 226 -5.34 2.21 -12.82
C TYR A 226 -4.78 2.22 -14.25
N GLY A 227 -4.05 3.26 -14.60
CA GLY A 227 -3.29 3.32 -15.84
C GLY A 227 -1.92 2.66 -15.72
N LYS A 228 -1.14 2.83 -16.75
CA LYS A 228 0.27 2.42 -16.77
C LYS A 228 1.17 3.63 -16.51
N ALA A 229 2.21 3.44 -15.70
CA ALA A 229 3.21 4.49 -15.50
C ALA A 229 3.85 4.90 -16.82
N LYS A 230 4.02 6.21 -17.03
CA LYS A 230 4.79 6.73 -18.18
C LYS A 230 6.23 6.20 -18.14
N VAL A 231 6.85 6.04 -19.29
CA VAL A 231 8.23 5.56 -19.39
C VAL A 231 9.15 6.49 -18.57
N GLY A 232 9.91 5.90 -17.65
CA GLY A 232 10.81 6.64 -16.75
C GLY A 232 10.17 7.18 -15.46
N ALA A 233 8.85 7.10 -15.32
CA ALA A 233 8.18 7.43 -14.05
C ALA A 233 8.35 6.30 -13.02
N PRO A 234 8.47 6.63 -11.73
CA PRO A 234 8.59 5.61 -10.69
C PRO A 234 7.28 4.80 -10.59
N PRO A 235 7.34 3.50 -10.25
CA PRO A 235 6.17 2.63 -10.18
C PRO A 235 5.04 3.13 -9.25
N MET A 236 5.37 4.01 -8.32
CA MET A 236 4.41 4.59 -7.36
C MET A 236 3.65 5.80 -7.88
N SER A 237 3.99 6.30 -9.05
CA SER A 237 3.34 7.44 -9.70
C SER A 237 2.36 7.02 -10.79
N VAL A 238 1.90 5.77 -10.76
CA VAL A 238 0.84 5.32 -11.66
C VAL A 238 -0.43 6.08 -11.33
N PRO A 239 -0.94 6.93 -12.23
CA PRO A 239 -2.19 7.61 -11.97
C PRO A 239 -3.34 6.60 -11.92
N HIS A 240 -4.30 6.87 -11.05
CA HIS A 240 -5.52 6.09 -10.99
C HIS A 240 -6.71 6.95 -10.56
N LEU A 241 -7.88 6.62 -11.07
CA LEU A 241 -9.15 7.22 -10.70
C LEU A 241 -9.94 6.19 -9.89
N ASP A 242 -10.09 6.45 -8.61
CA ASP A 242 -10.61 5.47 -7.66
C ASP A 242 -11.94 5.90 -7.04
N LEU A 243 -12.92 5.03 -7.07
CA LEU A 243 -13.99 5.06 -6.09
C LEU A 243 -13.40 4.69 -4.71
N ARG A 244 -13.67 5.54 -3.71
CA ARG A 244 -13.31 5.30 -2.32
C ARG A 244 -14.56 5.31 -1.45
N VAL A 245 -14.62 4.35 -0.53
CA VAL A 245 -15.68 4.26 0.48
C VAL A 245 -15.05 4.45 1.85
N VAL A 246 -15.28 5.62 2.46
CA VAL A 246 -14.72 5.97 3.77
C VAL A 246 -15.85 6.40 4.69
N ASP A 247 -16.01 5.71 5.81
CA ASP A 247 -17.08 5.96 6.79
C ASP A 247 -18.48 6.01 6.16
N GLY A 248 -18.73 5.11 5.22
CA GLY A 248 -20.00 4.99 4.48
C GLY A 248 -20.21 6.07 3.40
N LYS A 249 -19.23 6.93 3.14
CA LYS A 249 -19.30 7.96 2.11
C LYS A 249 -18.46 7.58 0.89
N GLU A 250 -19.08 7.70 -0.27
CA GLU A 250 -18.41 7.51 -1.56
C GLU A 250 -17.82 8.82 -2.07
N SER A 251 -16.60 8.76 -2.59
CA SER A 251 -15.92 9.88 -3.26
C SER A 251 -15.00 9.36 -4.35
N LEU A 252 -14.67 10.18 -5.34
CA LEU A 252 -13.65 9.85 -6.34
C LEU A 252 -12.34 10.54 -5.97
N LEU A 253 -11.26 9.79 -6.11
CA LEU A 253 -9.91 10.30 -5.96
C LEU A 253 -9.09 10.03 -7.23
N PHE A 254 -8.46 11.07 -7.76
CA PHE A 254 -7.53 10.93 -8.87
C PHE A 254 -6.10 11.31 -8.45
N GLY A 255 -5.13 10.49 -8.82
CA GLY A 255 -3.72 10.63 -8.47
C GLY A 255 -3.03 9.27 -8.32
N PRO A 256 -2.02 9.13 -7.46
CA PRO A 256 -1.41 10.19 -6.66
C PRO A 256 -0.52 11.10 -7.49
N TYR A 257 -0.53 12.38 -7.18
CA TYR A 257 0.51 13.30 -7.63
C TYR A 257 1.69 13.12 -6.68
N GLY A 258 2.80 12.69 -7.23
CA GLY A 258 4.03 12.57 -6.46
C GLY A 258 4.52 13.97 -6.06
N GLY A 259 5.13 14.06 -4.89
CA GLY A 259 5.77 15.27 -4.44
C GLY A 259 6.94 14.91 -3.53
N TRP A 260 7.74 15.91 -3.22
CA TRP A 260 8.81 15.76 -2.26
C TRP A 260 8.53 16.69 -1.07
N SER A 261 8.73 16.15 0.13
CA SER A 261 8.69 16.92 1.36
C SER A 261 9.70 16.34 2.32
N PRO A 262 10.49 17.14 3.05
CA PRO A 262 11.43 16.62 4.03
C PRO A 262 10.76 16.08 5.30
N LYS A 263 9.44 16.17 5.43
CA LYS A 263 8.68 15.56 6.53
C LYS A 263 8.63 14.04 6.37
N PHE A 264 8.72 13.33 7.48
CA PHE A 264 8.59 11.86 7.50
C PHE A 264 7.17 11.37 7.79
N LEU A 265 6.33 12.22 8.38
CA LEU A 265 4.90 12.01 8.58
C LEU A 265 4.12 13.25 8.15
N LYS A 266 2.82 13.11 7.91
CA LYS A 266 1.92 14.23 7.55
C LYS A 266 2.04 15.38 8.58
N GLU A 267 2.02 15.04 9.85
CA GLU A 267 2.18 15.96 10.99
C GLU A 267 3.65 16.06 11.47
N GLY A 268 4.61 15.63 10.63
CA GLY A 268 6.04 15.70 10.93
C GLY A 268 6.64 17.10 10.75
N SER A 269 7.93 17.21 11.02
CA SER A 269 8.71 18.45 10.89
C SER A 269 9.42 18.54 9.55
N TYR A 270 9.52 19.72 8.98
CA TYR A 270 10.39 19.98 7.82
C TYR A 270 11.88 19.72 8.08
N LEU A 271 12.26 19.52 9.32
CA LEU A 271 13.64 19.15 9.72
C LEU A 271 13.86 17.65 9.80
N ASP A 272 12.86 16.81 9.59
CA ASP A 272 12.97 15.35 9.81
C ASP A 272 14.07 14.73 8.93
N LEU A 273 14.06 15.02 7.63
CA LEU A 273 15.10 14.52 6.73
C LEU A 273 16.49 14.97 7.16
N PHE A 274 16.66 16.26 7.45
CA PHE A 274 17.97 16.82 7.82
C PHE A 274 18.51 16.23 9.13
N LYS A 275 17.64 16.01 10.12
CA LYS A 275 17.97 15.35 11.39
C LYS A 275 18.30 13.86 11.22
N SER A 276 17.87 13.23 10.14
CA SER A 276 18.12 11.82 9.85
C SER A 276 19.48 11.58 9.18
N ILE A 277 20.14 12.65 8.67
CA ILE A 277 21.44 12.56 8.00
C ILE A 277 22.52 12.34 9.04
N ARG A 278 23.36 11.33 8.84
CA ARG A 278 24.48 10.93 9.69
C ARG A 278 25.67 10.55 8.81
N LEU A 279 26.86 10.52 9.39
CA LEU A 279 28.07 10.18 8.65
C LEU A 279 28.01 8.81 7.97
N ASP A 280 27.37 7.84 8.63
CA ASP A 280 27.23 6.47 8.11
C ASP A 280 26.27 6.34 6.92
N ASN A 281 25.31 7.27 6.74
CA ASN A 281 24.33 7.18 5.66
C ASN A 281 24.50 8.23 4.53
N ILE A 282 25.45 9.16 4.67
CA ILE A 282 25.77 10.12 3.59
C ILE A 282 26.10 9.39 2.29
N PRO A 283 26.93 8.33 2.25
CA PRO A 283 27.20 7.61 1.01
C PRO A 283 25.93 7.07 0.35
N SER A 284 25.00 6.55 1.15
CA SER A 284 23.70 6.02 0.65
C SER A 284 22.86 7.11 -0.01
N TYR A 285 22.77 8.31 0.57
CA TYR A 285 22.10 9.46 -0.04
C TYR A 285 22.75 9.91 -1.34
N LEU A 286 24.07 10.03 -1.35
CA LEU A 286 24.82 10.45 -2.55
C LEU A 286 24.66 9.42 -3.68
N GLY A 287 24.73 8.14 -3.36
CA GLY A 287 24.55 7.06 -4.32
C GLY A 287 23.17 7.08 -4.98
N VAL A 288 22.11 7.23 -4.20
CA VAL A 288 20.74 7.33 -4.73
C VAL A 288 20.55 8.61 -5.53
N GLY A 289 21.06 9.75 -5.05
CA GLY A 289 20.99 11.02 -5.79
C GLY A 289 21.63 10.93 -7.17
N ALA A 290 22.80 10.30 -7.27
CA ALA A 290 23.51 10.14 -8.55
C ALA A 290 22.85 9.12 -9.50
N THR A 291 22.24 8.06 -8.97
CA THR A 291 21.68 6.97 -9.78
C THR A 291 20.21 7.14 -10.13
N ASN A 292 19.48 8.07 -9.47
CA ASN A 292 18.05 8.29 -9.65
C ASN A 292 17.69 9.72 -10.07
N LEU A 293 18.52 10.35 -10.90
CA LEU A 293 18.31 11.73 -11.36
C LEU A 293 16.95 11.93 -12.04
N ALA A 294 16.46 10.94 -12.81
CA ALA A 294 15.15 10.97 -13.43
C ALA A 294 14.01 11.07 -12.38
N LEU A 295 14.10 10.29 -11.29
CA LEU A 295 13.16 10.35 -10.18
C LEU A 295 13.21 11.72 -9.48
N VAL A 296 14.41 12.22 -9.20
CA VAL A 296 14.57 13.55 -8.56
C VAL A 296 13.96 14.64 -9.42
N LYS A 297 14.25 14.63 -10.72
CA LYS A 297 13.68 15.58 -11.69
C LYS A 297 12.15 15.49 -11.70
N TYR A 298 11.60 14.28 -11.78
CA TYR A 298 10.16 14.04 -11.72
C TYR A 298 9.54 14.63 -10.44
N LEU A 299 10.09 14.33 -9.26
CA LEU A 299 9.56 14.84 -8.00
C LEU A 299 9.63 16.36 -7.89
N VAL A 300 10.70 16.97 -8.40
CA VAL A 300 10.80 18.45 -8.47
C VAL A 300 9.72 19.03 -9.35
N GLN A 301 9.47 18.45 -10.54
CA GLN A 301 8.40 18.90 -11.43
C GLN A 301 7.02 18.77 -10.78
N GLU A 302 6.77 17.67 -10.06
CA GLU A 302 5.49 17.45 -9.37
C GLU A 302 5.26 18.41 -8.18
N VAL A 303 6.31 18.82 -7.47
CA VAL A 303 6.21 19.83 -6.39
C VAL A 303 5.71 21.16 -6.92
N PHE A 304 6.12 21.54 -8.13
CA PHE A 304 5.74 22.81 -8.77
C PHE A 304 4.49 22.71 -9.66
N ARG A 305 3.87 21.52 -9.77
CA ARG A 305 2.65 21.34 -10.53
C ARG A 305 1.49 22.03 -9.82
N ASP A 306 0.91 23.04 -10.48
CA ASP A 306 -0.25 23.78 -10.01
C ASP A 306 -1.55 22.96 -10.10
N PHE A 307 -2.67 23.58 -9.78
CA PHE A 307 -3.97 22.93 -9.81
C PHE A 307 -4.38 22.57 -11.25
N ASP A 308 -4.21 23.51 -12.19
CA ASP A 308 -4.61 23.32 -13.59
C ASP A 308 -3.81 22.17 -14.23
N GLY A 309 -2.51 22.12 -13.98
CA GLY A 309 -1.67 21.01 -14.43
C GLY A 309 -2.02 19.64 -13.79
N LYS A 310 -2.70 19.62 -12.64
CA LYS A 310 -3.27 18.38 -12.09
C LYS A 310 -4.56 18.01 -12.80
N VAL A 311 -5.41 18.96 -13.10
CA VAL A 311 -6.64 18.73 -13.87
C VAL A 311 -6.31 18.27 -15.28
N ASP A 312 -5.27 18.79 -15.92
CA ASP A 312 -4.79 18.33 -17.24
C ASP A 312 -4.43 16.83 -17.22
N MET A 313 -3.82 16.34 -16.15
CA MET A 313 -3.56 14.90 -16.00
C MET A 313 -4.85 14.10 -15.78
N LEU A 314 -5.85 14.67 -15.11
CA LEU A 314 -7.15 14.05 -14.96
C LEU A 314 -7.86 13.89 -16.31
N HIS A 315 -7.69 14.82 -17.24
CA HIS A 315 -8.26 14.76 -18.58
C HIS A 315 -7.77 13.54 -19.37
N GLU A 316 -6.59 12.96 -19.05
CA GLU A 316 -6.15 11.69 -19.65
C GLU A 316 -7.12 10.53 -19.30
N TYR A 317 -7.78 10.61 -18.13
CA TYR A 317 -8.74 9.61 -17.64
C TYR A 317 -10.19 10.02 -17.85
N TYR A 318 -10.52 11.25 -17.55
CA TYR A 318 -11.84 11.84 -17.69
C TYR A 318 -11.74 13.14 -18.51
N PRO A 319 -11.85 13.04 -19.86
CA PRO A 319 -11.63 14.20 -20.74
C PRO A 319 -12.60 15.36 -20.52
N ALA A 320 -13.83 15.09 -20.09
CA ALA A 320 -14.84 16.12 -19.81
C ALA A 320 -14.80 16.67 -18.37
N ALA A 321 -13.72 16.41 -17.59
CA ALA A 321 -13.62 16.90 -16.23
C ALA A 321 -13.66 18.43 -16.14
N ASP A 322 -14.50 18.99 -15.26
CA ASP A 322 -14.44 20.41 -14.87
C ASP A 322 -13.64 20.52 -13.55
N GLY A 323 -12.56 21.29 -13.54
CA GLY A 323 -11.74 21.48 -12.36
C GLY A 323 -12.48 22.02 -11.14
N LYS A 324 -13.65 22.68 -11.34
CA LYS A 324 -14.47 23.21 -10.23
C LYS A 324 -15.07 22.12 -9.35
N ASP A 325 -15.23 20.91 -9.86
CA ASP A 325 -15.76 19.77 -9.10
C ASP A 325 -14.71 19.11 -8.22
N TRP A 326 -13.45 19.51 -8.31
CA TRP A 326 -12.33 18.85 -7.69
C TRP A 326 -11.57 19.73 -6.71
N GLU A 327 -11.09 19.16 -5.63
CA GLU A 327 -10.21 19.81 -4.65
C GLU A 327 -8.91 19.01 -4.45
N VAL A 328 -7.82 19.71 -4.09
CA VAL A 328 -6.56 19.05 -3.75
C VAL A 328 -6.59 18.59 -2.29
N VAL A 329 -6.35 17.30 -2.07
CA VAL A 329 -6.20 16.73 -0.73
C VAL A 329 -4.81 16.15 -0.54
N VAL A 330 -4.21 16.41 0.64
CA VAL A 330 -2.92 15.83 1.01
C VAL A 330 -3.14 14.44 1.59
N ALA A 331 -2.61 13.41 0.91
CA ALA A 331 -2.75 12.03 1.34
C ALA A 331 -1.88 11.72 2.57
N GLY A 332 -0.58 11.97 2.48
CA GLY A 332 0.36 11.66 3.55
C GLY A 332 1.81 11.57 3.06
N GLN A 333 2.67 11.06 3.92
CA GLN A 333 4.09 10.87 3.66
C GLN A 333 4.45 9.40 3.54
N ARG A 334 5.33 9.09 2.60
CA ARG A 334 5.98 7.79 2.47
C ARG A 334 7.48 8.00 2.65
N VAL A 335 8.10 7.21 3.49
CA VAL A 335 9.57 7.21 3.60
C VAL A 335 10.06 5.90 3.01
N GLN A 336 10.58 5.98 1.78
CA GLN A 336 11.24 4.86 1.13
C GLN A 336 12.59 4.60 1.77
N VAL A 337 12.99 3.34 1.80
CA VAL A 337 14.26 2.95 2.39
C VAL A 337 15.37 3.05 1.35
N ILE A 338 16.44 3.73 1.70
CA ILE A 338 17.71 3.63 1.01
C ILE A 338 18.59 2.66 1.78
N LYS A 339 19.03 1.59 1.12
CA LYS A 339 20.02 0.65 1.68
C LYS A 339 21.41 0.98 1.17
N PRO A 340 22.44 0.81 1.99
CA PRO A 340 23.82 0.90 1.53
C PRO A 340 24.08 -0.17 0.46
N ALA A 341 24.87 0.19 -0.55
CA ALA A 341 25.27 -0.70 -1.61
C ALA A 341 26.79 -0.62 -1.83
N ALA A 342 27.35 -1.70 -2.39
CA ALA A 342 28.76 -1.72 -2.75
C ALA A 342 29.08 -0.70 -3.87
N PHE A 343 30.37 -0.29 -3.94
CA PHE A 343 30.88 0.51 -5.05
C PHE A 343 30.51 -0.13 -6.41
N PRO A 344 30.09 0.66 -7.42
CA PRO A 344 30.07 2.11 -7.48
C PRO A 344 28.75 2.78 -7.07
N ARG A 345 27.74 2.03 -6.62
CA ARG A 345 26.38 2.57 -6.37
C ARG A 345 26.23 3.29 -5.06
N PHE A 346 26.95 2.86 -4.00
CA PHE A 346 26.90 3.36 -2.62
C PHE A 346 25.53 3.32 -1.92
N GLY A 347 24.41 3.42 -2.66
CA GLY A 347 23.05 3.33 -2.15
C GLY A 347 22.07 2.81 -3.19
N THR A 348 21.07 2.07 -2.73
CA THR A 348 19.95 1.58 -3.56
C THR A 348 18.63 1.96 -2.92
N LEU A 349 17.73 2.57 -3.70
CA LEU A 349 16.38 2.89 -3.28
C LEU A 349 15.51 1.63 -3.36
N GLU A 350 14.97 1.20 -2.23
CA GLU A 350 14.10 0.03 -2.11
C GLU A 350 12.63 0.45 -2.17
N PHE A 351 11.86 -0.17 -3.05
CA PHE A 351 10.41 0.02 -3.14
C PHE A 351 9.71 -1.18 -2.51
N GLY A 352 8.85 -0.93 -1.54
CA GLY A 352 8.09 -1.95 -0.84
C GLY A 352 8.23 -1.85 0.67
N THR A 353 7.79 -2.90 1.34
CA THR A 353 7.83 -3.03 2.80
C THR A 353 8.92 -4.01 3.20
N ALA A 354 9.75 -3.65 4.16
CA ALA A 354 10.79 -4.50 4.73
C ALA A 354 10.60 -4.66 6.24
N LEU A 355 10.58 -5.90 6.71
CA LEU A 355 10.66 -6.22 8.13
C LEU A 355 12.13 -6.29 8.54
N VAL A 356 12.50 -5.56 9.58
CA VAL A 356 13.84 -5.54 10.17
C VAL A 356 13.74 -5.89 11.64
N ASN A 357 14.60 -6.77 12.12
CA ASN A 357 14.71 -7.14 13.53
C ASN A 357 16.19 -7.24 13.93
N ASP A 358 16.47 -7.13 15.23
CA ASP A 358 17.80 -7.42 15.76
C ASP A 358 18.09 -8.94 15.73
N GLN A 359 19.36 -9.32 15.85
CA GLN A 359 19.81 -10.71 15.83
C GLN A 359 19.16 -11.58 16.91
N ASN A 360 18.74 -10.98 18.02
CA ASN A 360 18.13 -11.70 19.14
C ASN A 360 16.61 -11.76 19.06
N GLY A 361 15.98 -11.20 18.02
CA GLY A 361 14.52 -11.17 17.87
C GLY A 361 13.78 -10.41 18.97
N THR A 362 14.41 -9.41 19.62
CA THR A 362 13.83 -8.69 20.76
C THR A 362 13.33 -7.28 20.42
N ILE A 363 13.69 -6.79 19.26
CA ILE A 363 13.13 -5.57 18.66
C ILE A 363 12.96 -5.79 17.17
N ALA A 364 11.82 -5.38 16.64
CA ALA A 364 11.55 -5.40 15.22
C ALA A 364 10.82 -4.13 14.77
N GLY A 365 10.89 -3.83 13.48
CA GLY A 365 10.16 -2.71 12.90
C GLY A 365 9.89 -2.91 11.42
N VAL A 366 8.90 -2.21 10.93
CA VAL A 366 8.54 -2.19 9.51
C VAL A 366 9.02 -0.89 8.88
N LEU A 367 9.78 -1.02 7.80
CA LEU A 367 10.32 0.09 7.01
C LEU A 367 9.75 0.08 5.61
N GLY A 368 9.74 1.25 4.96
CA GLY A 368 9.31 1.39 3.58
C GLY A 368 7.82 1.69 3.43
N ALA A 369 7.27 1.35 2.26
CA ALA A 369 5.92 1.73 1.88
C ALA A 369 5.16 0.59 1.16
N SER A 370 4.03 0.91 0.55
CA SER A 370 3.11 0.03 -0.16
C SER A 370 3.76 -1.20 -0.87
N PRO A 371 3.13 -2.39 -0.79
CA PRO A 371 1.74 -2.65 -0.37
C PRO A 371 1.55 -2.97 1.12
N GLY A 372 2.29 -2.35 2.02
CA GLY A 372 2.36 -2.66 3.45
C GLY A 372 1.03 -2.98 4.13
N ALA A 373 0.05 -2.06 4.09
CA ALA A 373 -1.19 -2.21 4.84
C ALA A 373 -2.02 -3.42 4.38
N SER A 374 -2.14 -3.67 3.07
CA SER A 374 -2.94 -4.78 2.53
C SER A 374 -2.34 -6.16 2.79
N ILE A 375 -1.07 -6.26 3.15
CA ILE A 375 -0.36 -7.51 3.44
C ILE A 375 0.19 -7.56 4.87
N THR A 376 -0.29 -6.70 5.74
CA THR A 376 0.18 -6.61 7.14
C THR A 376 0.08 -7.94 7.89
N PRO A 377 -1.02 -8.73 7.80
CA PRO A 377 -1.08 -10.02 8.46
C PRO A 377 0.04 -10.97 8.03
N ALA A 378 0.37 -11.04 6.74
CA ALA A 378 1.50 -11.84 6.27
C ALA A 378 2.84 -11.35 6.83
N ALA A 379 3.04 -10.03 6.93
CA ALA A 379 4.24 -9.45 7.54
C ALA A 379 4.31 -9.72 9.04
N MET A 380 3.17 -9.78 9.74
CA MET A 380 3.13 -10.11 11.16
C MET A 380 3.39 -11.60 11.43
N ILE A 381 2.93 -12.50 10.57
CA ILE A 381 3.34 -13.91 10.62
C ILE A 381 4.86 -14.02 10.51
N GLU A 382 5.46 -13.39 9.52
CA GLU A 382 6.92 -13.36 9.34
C GLU A 382 7.65 -12.77 10.57
N LEU A 383 7.07 -11.75 11.23
CA LEU A 383 7.60 -11.21 12.48
C LEU A 383 7.56 -12.24 13.61
N LEU A 384 6.44 -12.94 13.77
CA LEU A 384 6.31 -13.99 14.79
C LEU A 384 7.32 -15.12 14.57
N GLU A 385 7.47 -15.57 13.32
CA GLU A 385 8.46 -16.60 12.96
C GLU A 385 9.90 -16.15 13.28
N ARG A 386 10.26 -14.90 12.99
CA ARG A 386 11.62 -14.37 13.21
C ARG A 386 11.93 -14.08 14.68
N CYS A 387 10.96 -13.56 15.43
CA CYS A 387 11.19 -13.03 16.77
C CYS A 387 10.67 -13.97 17.88
N PHE A 388 9.79 -14.91 17.56
CA PHE A 388 9.12 -15.80 18.51
C PHE A 388 9.14 -17.26 18.03
N GLY A 389 10.17 -17.67 17.30
CA GLY A 389 10.26 -18.98 16.68
C GLY A 389 10.03 -20.16 17.66
N GLU A 390 10.48 -20.05 18.91
CA GLU A 390 10.27 -21.06 19.95
C GLU A 390 8.78 -21.23 20.32
N HIS A 391 7.99 -20.16 20.22
CA HIS A 391 6.55 -20.17 20.51
C HIS A 391 5.69 -20.62 19.30
N MET A 392 6.26 -20.67 18.09
CA MET A 392 5.48 -21.01 16.89
C MET A 392 4.91 -22.43 16.94
N ILE A 393 5.56 -23.34 17.66
CA ILE A 393 5.06 -24.71 17.87
C ILE A 393 3.77 -24.68 18.70
N ASP A 394 3.77 -23.93 19.80
CA ASP A 394 2.62 -23.81 20.70
C ASP A 394 1.46 -23.04 20.06
N TRP A 395 1.77 -22.11 19.15
CA TRP A 395 0.79 -21.28 18.46
C TRP A 395 0.29 -21.87 17.13
N GLY A 396 0.85 -22.99 16.69
CA GLY A 396 0.59 -23.58 15.38
C GLY A 396 -0.90 -23.82 15.10
N ASP A 397 -1.62 -24.46 16.03
CA ASP A 397 -3.06 -24.72 15.89
C ASP A 397 -3.85 -23.42 15.75
N LYS A 398 -3.54 -22.43 16.58
CA LYS A 398 -4.21 -21.11 16.52
C LYS A 398 -3.88 -20.36 15.23
N LEU A 399 -2.66 -20.49 14.70
CA LEU A 399 -2.31 -19.90 13.41
C LEU A 399 -3.08 -20.55 12.27
N HIS A 400 -3.28 -21.88 12.30
CA HIS A 400 -4.10 -22.56 11.30
C HIS A 400 -5.59 -22.22 11.40
N GLU A 401 -6.12 -21.95 12.60
CA GLU A 401 -7.48 -21.43 12.75
C GLU A 401 -7.64 -20.04 12.11
N MET A 402 -6.68 -19.14 12.34
CA MET A 402 -6.69 -17.78 11.82
C MET A 402 -6.36 -17.70 10.32
N PHE A 403 -5.52 -18.63 9.86
CA PHE A 403 -4.98 -18.70 8.52
C PHE A 403 -5.03 -20.15 8.00
N PRO A 404 -6.18 -20.64 7.54
CA PRO A 404 -6.33 -22.04 7.08
C PRO A 404 -5.33 -22.47 6.01
N THR A 405 -4.77 -21.50 5.28
CA THR A 405 -3.75 -21.75 4.25
C THR A 405 -2.32 -21.44 4.71
N TYR A 406 -2.09 -21.25 6.02
CA TYR A 406 -0.75 -21.08 6.56
C TYR A 406 0.17 -22.25 6.19
N GLY A 407 1.35 -21.93 5.66
CA GLY A 407 2.30 -22.93 5.17
C GLY A 407 1.98 -23.57 3.81
N LYS A 408 0.82 -23.24 3.20
CA LYS A 408 0.46 -23.68 1.86
C LYS A 408 0.70 -22.60 0.82
N SER A 409 0.96 -22.99 -0.44
CA SER A 409 1.05 -22.06 -1.54
C SER A 409 -0.24 -22.08 -2.36
N LEU A 410 -1.02 -21.02 -2.24
CA LEU A 410 -2.26 -20.85 -3.01
C LEU A 410 -2.02 -20.76 -4.53
N LYS A 411 -0.82 -20.42 -4.96
CA LYS A 411 -0.43 -20.42 -6.38
C LYS A 411 -0.44 -21.84 -6.99
N ARG A 412 -0.35 -22.88 -6.16
CA ARG A 412 -0.25 -24.28 -6.58
C ARG A 412 -1.43 -25.13 -6.13
N ASP A 413 -2.28 -24.61 -5.27
CA ASP A 413 -3.40 -25.33 -4.65
C ASP A 413 -4.70 -24.55 -4.95
N GLU A 414 -5.30 -24.88 -6.09
CA GLU A 414 -6.54 -24.30 -6.57
C GLU A 414 -7.70 -24.58 -5.61
N ALA A 415 -7.80 -25.83 -5.13
CA ALA A 415 -8.88 -26.22 -4.21
C ALA A 415 -8.82 -25.43 -2.90
N ALA A 416 -7.62 -25.26 -2.32
CA ALA A 416 -7.45 -24.45 -1.13
C ALA A 416 -7.72 -22.95 -1.40
N TYR A 417 -7.43 -22.47 -2.61
CA TYR A 417 -7.79 -21.11 -3.00
C TYR A 417 -9.30 -20.92 -3.05
N ASP A 418 -10.02 -21.81 -3.74
CA ASP A 418 -11.47 -21.72 -3.93
C ASP A 418 -12.22 -21.81 -2.60
N GLU A 419 -11.82 -22.74 -1.73
CA GLU A 419 -12.43 -22.91 -0.40
C GLU A 419 -12.29 -21.63 0.44
N GLN A 420 -11.07 -21.12 0.59
CA GLN A 420 -10.84 -19.91 1.38
C GLN A 420 -11.43 -18.66 0.72
N TRP A 421 -11.49 -18.62 -0.61
CA TRP A 421 -12.12 -17.53 -1.35
C TRP A 421 -13.61 -17.46 -1.04
N ALA A 422 -14.34 -18.58 -1.19
CA ALA A 422 -15.76 -18.65 -0.90
C ALA A 422 -16.09 -18.27 0.55
N TRP A 423 -15.32 -18.80 1.51
CA TRP A 423 -15.46 -18.45 2.92
C TRP A 423 -15.27 -16.95 3.17
N THR A 424 -14.17 -16.38 2.70
CA THR A 424 -13.84 -14.97 2.97
C THR A 424 -14.75 -14.00 2.21
N GLN A 425 -15.25 -14.35 1.02
CA GLN A 425 -16.25 -13.56 0.30
C GLN A 425 -17.52 -13.43 1.13
N LYS A 426 -18.04 -14.56 1.64
CA LYS A 426 -19.24 -14.61 2.45
C LYS A 426 -19.08 -13.86 3.78
N THR A 427 -18.01 -14.16 4.53
CA THR A 427 -17.80 -13.62 5.87
C THR A 427 -17.56 -12.10 5.87
N LEU A 428 -16.90 -11.59 4.84
CA LEU A 428 -16.64 -10.16 4.69
C LEU A 428 -17.75 -9.40 3.95
N GLY A 429 -18.82 -10.10 3.52
CA GLY A 429 -19.95 -9.49 2.79
C GLY A 429 -19.53 -8.95 1.41
N LEU A 430 -18.65 -9.66 0.71
CA LEU A 430 -18.12 -9.26 -0.61
C LEU A 430 -18.79 -9.99 -1.77
N ASP A 431 -19.72 -10.91 -1.50
CA ASP A 431 -20.51 -11.69 -2.45
C ASP A 431 -21.81 -10.96 -2.85
N THR A 432 -21.72 -9.71 -3.19
CA THR A 432 -22.84 -8.86 -3.54
C THR A 432 -22.72 -8.37 -4.99
N ASP A 433 -23.85 -8.02 -5.61
CA ASP A 433 -23.89 -7.37 -6.92
C ASP A 433 -23.66 -5.85 -6.83
N GLU A 434 -23.40 -5.33 -5.62
CA GLU A 434 -23.06 -3.92 -5.43
C GLU A 434 -21.73 -3.61 -6.14
N ASN A 435 -21.70 -2.49 -6.87
CA ASN A 435 -20.54 -2.03 -7.61
C ASN A 435 -19.94 -3.09 -8.56
N THR A 436 -20.76 -3.82 -9.28
CA THR A 436 -20.31 -4.64 -10.41
C THR A 436 -20.21 -3.79 -11.68
N LEU A 437 -19.23 -4.11 -12.53
CA LEU A 437 -19.06 -3.50 -13.86
C LEU A 437 -19.69 -4.36 -14.96
#